data_558f12e7a0c84a4cf7335a3b0e46613f
#
_entry.id   558f12e7a0c84a4cf7335a3b0e46613f
#
_cell.length_a   1.000
_cell.length_b   1.000
_cell.length_c   1.000
_cell.angle_alpha   90.00
_cell.angle_beta   90.00
_cell.angle_gamma   90.00
#
_symmetry.space_group_name_H-M   'P 1'
#
loop_
_entity.id
_entity.type
_entity.pdbx_description
1 polymer ?
#
loop_
_entity_poly.entity_id
_entity_poly.type
_entity_poly.pdbx_seq_one_letter_code
_entity_poly.pdbx_strand_id
1 'polypeptide(L)'
;HQHGVLANRATYEIMTPESIGLPHNKMVLGKHSGRHAFEERLAYLGHRITEEKLNTLFEEFKVLADKKKSVSDRDIDAMVSGSAGGIPETFKLDRFVINSGSSITATSVVRLVTKDGTKVEKVAIGDGPVDASLNAVDKIIGGSEIKLEDFSLQIVDATDTGADAQGESHVRVSREGRTWNGSGVSTDIVESVIKAYLSAVNAMTFELDQEKTRSA
;
A
#
# COMPACT_ATOMS: atom_id res chain seq x y z
N HIS A 1 -27.78 6.77 11.57
CA HIS A 1 -26.98 5.71 12.22
C HIS A 1 -25.47 5.88 11.95
N GLN A 2 -25.02 6.09 10.70
CA GLN A 2 -23.59 6.31 10.39
C GLN A 2 -23.00 7.53 11.12
N HIS A 3 -23.75 8.61 11.25
CA HIS A 3 -23.28 9.83 11.93
C HIS A 3 -23.07 9.62 13.45
N GLY A 4 -23.85 8.76 14.08
CA GLY A 4 -23.69 8.42 15.50
C GLY A 4 -22.43 7.60 15.78
N VAL A 5 -22.06 6.69 14.88
CA VAL A 5 -20.82 5.87 14.95
C VAL A 5 -19.59 6.76 14.81
N LEU A 6 -19.63 7.77 13.93
CA LEU A 6 -18.53 8.71 13.71
C LEU A 6 -18.35 9.70 14.89
N ALA A 7 -19.43 10.04 15.61
CA ALA A 7 -19.38 10.97 16.73
C ALA A 7 -18.91 10.31 18.04
N ASN A 8 -19.27 9.03 18.26
CA ASN A 8 -18.79 8.26 19.42
C ASN A 8 -18.96 6.75 19.17
N ARG A 9 -17.84 6.07 18.88
CA ARG A 9 -17.79 4.63 18.62
C ARG A 9 -18.42 3.78 19.72
N ALA A 10 -18.26 4.17 20.98
CA ALA A 10 -18.80 3.45 22.15
C ALA A 10 -20.34 3.50 22.28
N THR A 11 -21.03 4.30 21.48
CA THR A 11 -22.48 4.46 21.56
C THR A 11 -23.27 3.31 20.93
N TYR A 12 -22.67 2.63 19.95
CA TYR A 12 -23.33 1.56 19.17
C TYR A 12 -22.56 0.24 19.12
N GLU A 13 -21.30 0.21 19.54
CA GLU A 13 -20.49 -1.01 19.60
C GLU A 13 -20.22 -1.40 21.05
N ILE A 14 -20.88 -2.47 21.51
CA ILE A 14 -20.66 -3.07 22.83
C ILE A 14 -19.31 -3.81 22.87
N MET A 15 -18.79 -4.23 21.70
CA MET A 15 -17.47 -4.83 21.52
C MET A 15 -16.81 -4.22 20.28
N THR A 16 -15.57 -3.78 20.40
CA THR A 16 -14.80 -3.34 19.23
C THR A 16 -14.29 -4.56 18.47
N PRO A 17 -14.15 -4.48 17.13
CA PRO A 17 -13.58 -5.59 16.32
C PRO A 17 -12.25 -6.07 16.85
N GLU A 18 -11.42 -5.19 17.38
CA GLU A 18 -10.13 -5.49 17.99
C GLU A 18 -10.26 -6.35 19.26
N SER A 19 -11.30 -6.12 20.07
CA SER A 19 -11.53 -6.86 21.32
C SER A 19 -11.93 -8.32 21.12
N ILE A 20 -12.37 -8.68 19.91
CA ILE A 20 -12.79 -10.04 19.52
C ILE A 20 -11.90 -10.66 18.45
N GLY A 21 -10.74 -10.02 18.14
CA GLY A 21 -9.75 -10.54 17.18
C GLY A 21 -10.22 -10.50 15.72
N LEU A 22 -11.26 -9.73 15.40
CA LEU A 22 -11.66 -9.51 14.01
C LEU A 22 -10.80 -8.41 13.39
N PRO A 23 -10.34 -8.59 12.13
CA PRO A 23 -9.66 -7.54 11.41
C PRO A 23 -10.59 -6.32 11.29
N HIS A 24 -9.99 -5.11 11.36
CA HIS A 24 -10.68 -3.83 11.28
C HIS A 24 -11.86 -3.84 10.32
N ASN A 25 -12.99 -3.27 10.76
CA ASN A 25 -14.21 -3.14 9.97
C ASN A 25 -13.87 -2.75 8.53
N LYS A 26 -14.04 -3.67 7.58
CA LYS A 26 -13.96 -3.35 6.15
C LYS A 26 -15.10 -2.38 5.87
N MET A 27 -14.82 -1.07 5.98
CA MET A 27 -15.77 -0.06 5.54
C MET A 27 -15.87 -0.19 4.02
N VAL A 28 -16.89 -0.95 3.58
CA VAL A 28 -17.17 -1.13 2.16
C VAL A 28 -17.82 0.16 1.67
N LEU A 29 -17.12 0.87 0.82
CA LEU A 29 -17.65 2.06 0.16
C LEU A 29 -18.56 1.65 -1.00
N GLY A 30 -19.67 2.35 -1.14
CA GLY A 30 -20.65 2.10 -2.18
C GLY A 30 -21.51 3.34 -2.46
N LYS A 31 -22.57 3.16 -3.25
CA LYS A 31 -23.47 4.23 -3.73
C LYS A 31 -23.94 5.20 -2.62
N HIS A 32 -24.13 4.72 -1.40
CA HIS A 32 -24.62 5.52 -0.27
C HIS A 32 -23.54 6.08 0.64
N SER A 33 -22.26 5.85 0.30
CA SER A 33 -21.13 6.38 1.06
C SER A 33 -20.98 7.88 0.83
N GLY A 34 -20.96 8.64 1.93
CA GLY A 34 -20.77 10.08 1.90
C GLY A 34 -19.32 10.48 1.69
N ARG A 35 -19.09 11.78 1.35
CA ARG A 35 -17.75 12.36 1.15
C ARG A 35 -16.80 12.10 2.32
N HIS A 36 -17.30 12.22 3.55
CA HIS A 36 -16.50 12.02 4.77
C HIS A 36 -15.98 10.57 4.89
N ALA A 37 -16.84 9.58 4.60
CA ALA A 37 -16.42 8.18 4.61
C ALA A 37 -15.37 7.87 3.52
N PHE A 38 -15.47 8.51 2.36
CA PHE A 38 -14.48 8.41 1.29
C PHE A 38 -13.15 9.06 1.68
N GLU A 39 -13.19 10.25 2.28
CA GLU A 39 -12.03 10.96 2.81
C GLU A 39 -11.30 10.15 3.90
N GLU A 40 -12.04 9.59 4.87
CA GLU A 40 -11.48 8.71 5.89
C GLU A 40 -10.82 7.46 5.28
N ARG A 41 -11.43 6.90 4.22
CA ARG A 41 -10.84 5.74 3.55
C ARG A 41 -9.57 6.10 2.80
N LEU A 42 -9.53 7.24 2.10
CA LEU A 42 -8.32 7.77 1.48
C LEU A 42 -7.21 7.99 2.50
N ALA A 43 -7.53 8.60 3.65
CA ALA A 43 -6.57 8.80 4.74
C ALA A 43 -6.07 7.47 5.33
N TYR A 44 -6.97 6.48 5.47
CA TYR A 44 -6.60 5.13 5.90
C TYR A 44 -5.64 4.44 4.93
N LEU A 45 -5.87 4.60 3.61
CA LEU A 45 -4.99 4.11 2.55
C LEU A 45 -3.70 4.95 2.42
N GLY A 46 -3.55 6.02 3.22
CA GLY A 46 -2.35 6.86 3.26
C GLY A 46 -2.30 7.96 2.22
N HIS A 47 -3.38 8.16 1.49
CA HIS A 47 -3.46 9.24 0.52
C HIS A 47 -3.72 10.58 1.20
N ARG A 48 -2.72 11.48 1.20
CA ARG A 48 -2.90 12.88 1.60
C ARG A 48 -3.27 13.71 0.37
N ILE A 49 -4.49 14.14 0.32
CA ILE A 49 -5.09 14.79 -0.85
C ILE A 49 -5.57 16.18 -0.47
N THR A 50 -5.34 17.17 -1.36
CA THR A 50 -5.88 18.53 -1.18
C THR A 50 -7.41 18.52 -1.33
N GLU A 51 -8.08 19.51 -0.73
CA GLU A 51 -9.53 19.58 -0.76
C GLU A 51 -10.11 19.67 -2.20
N GLU A 52 -9.43 20.40 -3.09
CA GLU A 52 -9.81 20.50 -4.49
C GLU A 52 -9.76 19.14 -5.20
N LYS A 53 -8.70 18.38 -4.97
CA LYS A 53 -8.52 17.05 -5.55
C LYS A 53 -9.47 16.02 -4.93
N LEU A 54 -9.77 16.15 -3.63
CA LEU A 54 -10.77 15.32 -2.95
C LEU A 54 -12.15 15.48 -3.60
N ASN A 55 -12.54 16.69 -3.96
CA ASN A 55 -13.82 16.93 -4.64
C ASN A 55 -13.87 16.22 -6.00
N THR A 56 -12.81 16.33 -6.81
CA THR A 56 -12.71 15.67 -8.12
C THR A 56 -12.79 14.15 -7.98
N LEU A 57 -11.99 13.58 -7.07
CA LEU A 57 -11.98 12.14 -6.81
C LEU A 57 -13.31 11.64 -6.26
N PHE A 58 -14.01 12.43 -5.44
CA PHE A 58 -15.30 12.04 -4.92
C PHE A 58 -16.39 11.99 -6.01
N GLU A 59 -16.35 12.88 -6.99
CA GLU A 59 -17.26 12.79 -8.16
C GLU A 59 -16.95 11.54 -9.01
N GLU A 60 -15.68 11.24 -9.26
CA GLU A 60 -15.27 10.02 -9.95
C GLU A 60 -15.69 8.77 -9.16
N PHE A 61 -15.51 8.78 -7.83
CA PHE A 61 -15.97 7.71 -6.93
C PHE A 61 -17.48 7.48 -7.06
N LYS A 62 -18.30 8.52 -7.09
CA LYS A 62 -19.76 8.39 -7.28
C LYS A 62 -20.10 7.70 -8.58
N VAL A 63 -19.46 8.12 -9.68
CA VAL A 63 -19.66 7.49 -11.01
C VAL A 63 -19.28 6.01 -10.98
N LEU A 64 -18.21 5.66 -10.30
CA LEU A 64 -17.79 4.26 -10.15
C LEU A 64 -18.75 3.47 -9.25
N ALA A 65 -19.18 4.04 -8.14
CA ALA A 65 -20.10 3.42 -7.18
C ALA A 65 -21.53 3.23 -7.75
N ASP A 66 -21.92 4.01 -8.76
CA ASP A 66 -23.16 3.78 -9.51
C ASP A 66 -23.06 2.57 -10.46
N LYS A 67 -21.85 2.27 -10.95
CA LYS A 67 -21.57 1.12 -11.84
C LYS A 67 -21.25 -0.17 -11.08
N LYS A 68 -20.63 -0.06 -9.92
CA LYS A 68 -20.23 -1.18 -9.07
C LYS A 68 -21.03 -1.19 -7.77
N LYS A 69 -21.44 -2.35 -7.32
CA LYS A 69 -22.19 -2.54 -6.06
C LYS A 69 -21.35 -2.17 -4.83
N SER A 70 -20.03 -2.32 -4.92
CA SER A 70 -19.04 -1.94 -3.91
C SER A 70 -17.76 -1.46 -4.59
N VAL A 71 -17.11 -0.46 -4.00
CA VAL A 71 -15.82 0.08 -4.45
C VAL A 71 -14.75 -0.44 -3.50
N SER A 72 -13.78 -1.14 -4.05
CA SER A 72 -12.64 -1.69 -3.29
C SER A 72 -11.54 -0.65 -3.09
N ASP A 73 -10.63 -0.92 -2.17
CA ASP A 73 -9.44 -0.09 -1.94
C ASP A 73 -8.60 0.06 -3.20
N ARG A 74 -8.48 -1.03 -3.97
CA ARG A 74 -7.79 -1.04 -5.26
C ARG A 74 -8.42 -0.09 -6.29
N ASP A 75 -9.74 0.00 -6.31
CA ASP A 75 -10.44 0.96 -7.17
C ASP A 75 -10.10 2.39 -6.74
N ILE A 76 -10.02 2.65 -5.43
CA ILE A 76 -9.66 3.96 -4.87
C ILE A 76 -8.20 4.30 -5.23
N ASP A 77 -7.27 3.38 -5.03
CA ASP A 77 -5.86 3.56 -5.39
C ASP A 77 -5.69 3.83 -6.89
N ALA A 78 -6.42 3.10 -7.74
CA ALA A 78 -6.43 3.32 -9.18
C ALA A 78 -6.99 4.71 -9.56
N MET A 79 -8.04 5.18 -8.88
CA MET A 79 -8.60 6.52 -9.08
C MET A 79 -7.60 7.61 -8.68
N VAL A 80 -6.97 7.48 -7.51
CA VAL A 80 -5.95 8.43 -7.04
C VAL A 80 -4.77 8.48 -8.01
N SER A 81 -4.32 7.33 -8.49
CA SER A 81 -3.23 7.20 -9.47
C SER A 81 -3.62 7.74 -10.85
N GLY A 82 -4.87 7.55 -11.29
CA GLY A 82 -5.38 7.98 -12.58
C GLY A 82 -5.60 9.48 -12.69
N SER A 83 -6.09 10.13 -11.63
CA SER A 83 -6.36 11.58 -11.62
C SER A 83 -5.13 12.45 -11.34
N ALA A 84 -3.98 11.88 -11.00
CA ALA A 84 -2.77 12.62 -10.58
C ALA A 84 -1.58 12.51 -11.52
N GLY A 85 -1.71 11.88 -12.70
CA GLY A 85 -0.50 11.50 -13.44
C GLY A 85 0.39 10.72 -12.45
N GLY A 86 0.26 9.43 -12.38
CA GLY A 86 0.70 8.51 -11.32
C GLY A 86 2.00 8.91 -10.62
N ILE A 87 2.15 8.52 -9.37
CA ILE A 87 3.43 8.67 -8.65
C ILE A 87 4.52 8.09 -9.55
N PRO A 88 5.53 8.88 -9.95
CA PRO A 88 6.57 8.37 -10.82
C PRO A 88 7.23 7.17 -10.16
N GLU A 89 7.34 6.07 -10.90
CA GLU A 89 8.10 4.90 -10.45
C GLU A 89 9.60 5.24 -10.44
N THR A 90 10.06 5.82 -9.33
CA THR A 90 11.49 6.10 -9.12
C THR A 90 12.29 4.79 -9.09
N PHE A 91 11.68 3.76 -8.51
CA PHE A 91 12.23 2.42 -8.44
C PHE A 91 11.20 1.41 -8.92
N LYS A 92 11.60 0.52 -9.83
CA LYS A 92 10.78 -0.55 -10.37
C LYS A 92 11.47 -1.90 -10.19
N LEU A 93 10.74 -2.92 -9.77
CA LEU A 93 11.27 -4.29 -9.71
C LEU A 93 11.56 -4.82 -11.12
N ASP A 94 12.81 -5.23 -11.37
CA ASP A 94 13.23 -5.92 -12.60
C ASP A 94 13.20 -7.44 -12.40
N ARG A 95 13.86 -7.91 -11.33
CA ARG A 95 13.86 -9.33 -10.95
C ARG A 95 14.24 -9.50 -9.48
N PHE A 96 13.91 -10.66 -8.94
CA PHE A 96 14.44 -11.13 -7.66
C PHE A 96 14.73 -12.63 -7.71
N VAL A 97 15.59 -13.08 -6.82
CA VAL A 97 15.90 -14.50 -6.60
C VAL A 97 16.00 -14.72 -5.10
N ILE A 98 15.33 -15.76 -4.60
CA ILE A 98 15.34 -16.11 -3.19
C ILE A 98 15.91 -17.51 -3.01
N ASN A 99 16.79 -17.66 -2.02
CA ASN A 99 17.19 -18.92 -1.45
C ASN A 99 16.80 -18.96 0.02
N SER A 100 15.82 -19.78 0.38
CA SER A 100 15.24 -19.85 1.71
C SER A 100 14.82 -21.26 2.04
N GLY A 101 14.94 -21.65 3.30
CA GLY A 101 14.54 -22.97 3.79
C GLY A 101 14.72 -23.05 5.31
N SER A 102 14.23 -24.13 5.91
CA SER A 102 14.23 -24.33 7.38
C SER A 102 15.62 -24.46 8.00
N SER A 103 16.63 -24.81 7.21
CA SER A 103 18.01 -25.08 7.67
C SER A 103 19.05 -24.13 7.10
N ILE A 104 18.63 -23.11 6.34
CA ILE A 104 19.55 -22.15 5.71
C ILE A 104 19.08 -20.72 6.02
N THR A 105 20.04 -19.81 6.11
CA THR A 105 19.75 -18.38 6.23
C THR A 105 19.09 -17.90 4.93
N ALA A 106 17.95 -17.21 5.04
CA ALA A 106 17.29 -16.65 3.90
C ALA A 106 18.18 -15.60 3.22
N THR A 107 18.34 -15.73 1.91
CA THR A 107 19.14 -14.83 1.08
C THR A 107 18.29 -14.40 -0.11
N SER A 108 18.28 -13.11 -0.40
CA SER A 108 17.59 -12.57 -1.58
C SER A 108 18.53 -11.70 -2.40
N VAL A 109 18.44 -11.86 -3.72
CA VAL A 109 19.04 -10.96 -4.70
C VAL A 109 17.91 -10.18 -5.32
N VAL A 110 17.94 -8.85 -5.25
CA VAL A 110 16.94 -7.98 -5.87
C VAL A 110 17.62 -7.06 -6.87
N ARG A 111 17.02 -6.92 -8.04
CA ARG A 111 17.40 -5.94 -9.06
C ARG A 111 16.26 -4.96 -9.26
N LEU A 112 16.57 -3.69 -9.15
CA LEU A 112 15.65 -2.59 -9.46
C LEU A 112 16.14 -1.84 -10.71
N VAL A 113 15.18 -1.25 -11.41
CA VAL A 113 15.41 -0.22 -12.43
C VAL A 113 15.08 1.12 -11.80
N THR A 114 16.00 2.06 -11.84
CA THR A 114 15.82 3.43 -11.36
C THR A 114 15.16 4.29 -12.45
N LYS A 115 14.70 5.48 -12.08
CA LYS A 115 14.00 6.43 -12.97
C LYS A 115 14.79 6.76 -14.25
N ASP A 116 16.12 6.75 -14.20
CA ASP A 116 17.02 6.99 -15.34
C ASP A 116 17.28 5.72 -16.19
N GLY A 117 16.64 4.59 -15.84
CA GLY A 117 16.79 3.31 -16.52
C GLY A 117 18.00 2.49 -16.06
N THR A 118 18.75 2.96 -15.08
CA THR A 118 19.90 2.21 -14.53
C THR A 118 19.42 0.98 -13.78
N LYS A 119 20.05 -0.18 -14.02
CA LYS A 119 19.79 -1.41 -13.28
C LYS A 119 20.77 -1.56 -12.13
N VAL A 120 20.24 -1.62 -10.91
CA VAL A 120 21.02 -1.82 -9.69
C VAL A 120 20.61 -3.12 -9.04
N GLU A 121 21.60 -3.95 -8.69
CA GLU A 121 21.38 -5.26 -8.05
C GLU A 121 22.12 -5.33 -6.73
N LYS A 122 21.46 -5.81 -5.69
CA LYS A 122 22.04 -6.06 -4.38
C LYS A 122 21.55 -7.38 -3.82
N VAL A 123 22.36 -7.92 -2.92
CA VAL A 123 22.07 -9.14 -2.16
C VAL A 123 21.99 -8.81 -0.68
N ALA A 124 21.05 -9.44 0.00
CA ALA A 124 20.96 -9.39 1.45
C ALA A 124 20.52 -10.72 2.04
N ILE A 125 20.77 -10.86 3.33
CA ILE A 125 20.25 -11.94 4.18
C ILE A 125 19.16 -11.36 5.08
N GLY A 126 18.33 -12.25 5.62
CA GLY A 126 17.29 -11.87 6.57
C GLY A 126 16.79 -13.08 7.37
N ASP A 127 15.89 -12.82 8.32
CA ASP A 127 15.27 -13.86 9.14
C ASP A 127 14.27 -14.73 8.34
N GLY A 128 13.83 -14.23 7.18
CA GLY A 128 12.99 -14.93 6.23
C GLY A 128 13.06 -14.32 4.82
N PRO A 129 12.36 -14.93 3.84
CA PRO A 129 12.43 -14.51 2.44
C PRO A 129 11.98 -13.07 2.22
N VAL A 130 10.96 -12.62 2.94
CA VAL A 130 10.46 -11.23 2.88
C VAL A 130 11.52 -10.29 3.43
N ASP A 131 12.00 -10.54 4.65
CA ASP A 131 12.99 -9.69 5.31
C ASP A 131 14.30 -9.59 4.47
N ALA A 132 14.81 -10.72 3.97
CA ALA A 132 15.96 -10.72 3.07
C ALA A 132 15.74 -9.86 1.81
N SER A 133 14.51 -9.91 1.27
CA SER A 133 14.18 -9.17 0.05
C SER A 133 14.06 -7.67 0.30
N LEU A 134 13.41 -7.25 1.39
CA LEU A 134 13.31 -5.84 1.76
C LEU A 134 14.68 -5.28 2.13
N ASN A 135 15.52 -6.03 2.86
CA ASN A 135 16.90 -5.65 3.16
C ASN A 135 17.75 -5.46 1.88
N ALA A 136 17.49 -6.25 0.83
CA ALA A 136 18.17 -6.07 -0.46
C ALA A 136 17.67 -4.81 -1.19
N VAL A 137 16.38 -4.52 -1.13
CA VAL A 137 15.79 -3.26 -1.64
C VAL A 137 16.40 -2.07 -0.93
N ASP A 138 16.46 -2.09 0.41
CA ASP A 138 17.02 -0.98 1.22
C ASP A 138 18.49 -0.68 0.87
N LYS A 139 19.28 -1.70 0.58
CA LYS A 139 20.65 -1.50 0.09
C LYS A 139 20.74 -0.81 -1.27
N ILE A 140 19.69 -0.90 -2.10
CA ILE A 140 19.64 -0.23 -3.41
C ILE A 140 19.21 1.23 -3.23
N ILE A 141 18.15 1.45 -2.43
CA ILE A 141 17.52 2.76 -2.29
C ILE A 141 18.21 3.67 -1.26
N GLY A 142 19.19 3.15 -0.49
CA GLY A 142 19.78 3.88 0.63
C GLY A 142 18.81 4.01 1.81
N GLY A 143 17.95 3.01 2.01
CA GLY A 143 16.78 3.05 2.90
C GLY A 143 17.05 2.76 4.37
N SER A 144 18.29 2.97 4.89
CA SER A 144 18.63 2.68 6.29
C SER A 144 17.79 3.41 7.34
N GLU A 145 17.08 4.46 6.96
CA GLU A 145 16.20 5.25 7.82
C GLU A 145 14.70 4.93 7.61
N ILE A 146 14.39 4.04 6.67
CA ILE A 146 13.02 3.60 6.40
C ILE A 146 12.70 2.44 7.33
N LYS A 147 11.58 2.53 8.05
CA LYS A 147 11.08 1.46 8.92
C LYS A 147 9.79 0.89 8.35
N LEU A 148 9.71 -0.42 8.28
CA LEU A 148 8.45 -1.12 8.02
C LEU A 148 7.62 -1.12 9.32
N GLU A 149 6.51 -0.40 9.35
CA GLU A 149 5.64 -0.27 10.52
C GLU A 149 4.54 -1.33 10.53
N ASP A 150 4.04 -1.68 9.36
CA ASP A 150 2.94 -2.63 9.22
C ASP A 150 3.01 -3.38 7.89
N PHE A 151 2.55 -4.62 7.91
CA PHE A 151 2.47 -5.48 6.75
C PHE A 151 1.24 -6.38 6.86
N SER A 152 0.46 -6.45 5.79
CA SER A 152 -0.66 -7.37 5.66
C SER A 152 -0.74 -7.99 4.27
N LEU A 153 -1.26 -9.21 4.20
CA LEU A 153 -1.47 -9.97 2.97
C LEU A 153 -2.94 -10.40 2.89
N GLN A 154 -3.56 -10.24 1.73
CA GLN A 154 -4.93 -10.65 1.45
C GLN A 154 -4.98 -11.39 0.10
N ILE A 155 -5.96 -12.29 -0.06
CA ILE A 155 -6.28 -12.87 -1.37
C ILE A 155 -7.16 -11.87 -2.11
N VAL A 156 -6.83 -11.55 -3.37
CA VAL A 156 -7.53 -10.52 -4.17
C VAL A 156 -8.98 -10.91 -4.46
N ASP A 157 -9.22 -12.19 -4.74
CA ASP A 157 -10.56 -12.72 -4.99
C ASP A 157 -10.81 -13.93 -4.08
N ALA A 158 -11.83 -13.82 -3.22
CA ALA A 158 -12.22 -14.91 -2.31
C ALA A 158 -12.78 -16.15 -3.04
N THR A 159 -13.09 -16.04 -4.33
CA THR A 159 -13.51 -17.14 -5.19
C THR A 159 -12.34 -17.85 -5.85
N ASP A 160 -11.19 -17.22 -5.91
CA ASP A 160 -9.95 -17.77 -6.45
C ASP A 160 -9.17 -18.46 -5.33
N THR A 161 -9.36 -19.80 -5.21
CA THR A 161 -8.78 -20.62 -4.15
C THR A 161 -7.67 -21.55 -4.64
N GLY A 162 -7.26 -21.40 -5.89
CA GLY A 162 -6.18 -22.19 -6.50
C GLY A 162 -4.78 -21.75 -6.09
N ALA A 163 -3.78 -22.50 -6.48
CA ALA A 163 -2.36 -22.16 -6.25
C ALA A 163 -1.91 -20.93 -7.05
N ASP A 164 -2.72 -20.48 -8.00
CA ASP A 164 -2.57 -19.31 -8.85
C ASP A 164 -3.34 -18.08 -8.34
N ALA A 165 -4.00 -18.20 -7.18
CA ALA A 165 -4.66 -17.09 -6.53
C ALA A 165 -3.68 -15.91 -6.30
N GLN A 166 -4.11 -14.71 -6.67
CA GLN A 166 -3.29 -13.52 -6.47
C GLN A 166 -3.33 -13.05 -5.02
N GLY A 167 -2.15 -12.83 -4.43
CA GLY A 167 -1.99 -12.15 -3.15
C GLY A 167 -1.84 -10.65 -3.35
N GLU A 168 -2.57 -9.86 -2.57
CA GLU A 168 -2.37 -8.44 -2.43
C GLU A 168 -1.70 -8.15 -1.09
N SER A 169 -0.54 -7.52 -1.15
CA SER A 169 0.19 -7.06 0.02
C SER A 169 -0.01 -5.57 0.22
N HIS A 170 -0.21 -5.18 1.48
CA HIS A 170 -0.21 -3.78 1.89
C HIS A 170 0.91 -3.57 2.89
N VAL A 171 1.68 -2.52 2.72
CA VAL A 171 2.73 -2.13 3.64
C VAL A 171 2.56 -0.67 4.07
N ARG A 172 3.00 -0.39 5.29
CA ARG A 172 3.18 0.96 5.80
C ARG A 172 4.64 1.12 6.18
N VAL A 173 5.26 2.13 5.60
CA VAL A 173 6.64 2.52 5.95
C VAL A 173 6.64 3.85 6.66
N SER A 174 7.65 4.08 7.51
CA SER A 174 7.86 5.37 8.16
C SER A 174 9.28 5.87 7.96
N ARG A 175 9.43 7.18 7.93
CA ARG A 175 10.69 7.90 7.97
C ARG A 175 10.49 9.27 8.62
N GLU A 176 11.32 9.62 9.60
CA GLU A 176 11.28 10.93 10.30
C GLU A 176 9.88 11.26 10.86
N GLY A 177 9.16 10.26 11.40
CA GLY A 177 7.83 10.44 11.99
C GLY A 177 6.67 10.60 10.98
N ARG A 178 6.95 10.48 9.69
CA ARG A 178 5.94 10.46 8.61
C ARG A 178 5.74 9.04 8.10
N THR A 179 4.56 8.76 7.58
CA THR A 179 4.21 7.42 7.11
C THR A 179 3.69 7.45 5.68
N TRP A 180 4.00 6.39 4.91
CA TRP A 180 3.50 6.16 3.57
C TRP A 180 3.02 4.72 3.44
N ASN A 181 1.93 4.53 2.72
CA ASN A 181 1.39 3.21 2.43
C ASN A 181 1.67 2.84 0.97
N GLY A 182 1.77 1.54 0.73
CA GLY A 182 1.89 1.01 -0.60
C GLY A 182 1.20 -0.34 -0.71
N SER A 183 0.77 -0.69 -1.91
CA SER A 183 0.17 -1.98 -2.23
C SER A 183 0.85 -2.62 -3.42
N GLY A 184 0.80 -3.95 -3.47
CA GLY A 184 1.36 -4.74 -4.55
C GLY A 184 0.61 -6.05 -4.73
N VAL A 185 0.40 -6.45 -5.97
CA VAL A 185 -0.33 -7.68 -6.32
C VAL A 185 0.58 -8.61 -7.11
N SER A 186 0.60 -9.88 -6.74
CA SER A 186 1.27 -10.94 -7.48
C SER A 186 0.71 -12.32 -7.08
N THR A 187 0.93 -13.34 -7.92
CA THR A 187 0.78 -14.75 -7.54
C THR A 187 1.92 -15.22 -6.63
N ASP A 188 3.06 -14.54 -6.63
CA ASP A 188 4.16 -14.74 -5.68
C ASP A 188 4.03 -13.75 -4.51
N ILE A 189 3.92 -14.30 -3.29
CA ILE A 189 3.74 -13.51 -2.06
C ILE A 189 4.92 -12.54 -1.84
N VAL A 190 6.16 -13.00 -2.07
CA VAL A 190 7.33 -12.14 -1.86
C VAL A 190 7.40 -11.04 -2.90
N GLU A 191 7.04 -11.34 -4.15
CA GLU A 191 6.92 -10.31 -5.19
C GLU A 191 5.86 -9.27 -4.84
N SER A 192 4.69 -9.69 -4.33
CA SER A 192 3.64 -8.76 -3.93
C SER A 192 4.10 -7.81 -2.82
N VAL A 193 4.87 -8.33 -1.84
CA VAL A 193 5.46 -7.52 -0.77
C VAL A 193 6.51 -6.54 -1.29
N ILE A 194 7.43 -7.00 -2.16
CA ILE A 194 8.44 -6.11 -2.77
C ILE A 194 7.76 -4.99 -3.55
N LYS A 195 6.73 -5.31 -4.33
CA LYS A 195 5.94 -4.30 -5.08
C LYS A 195 5.25 -3.31 -4.15
N ALA A 196 4.63 -3.79 -3.07
CA ALA A 196 3.98 -2.95 -2.07
C ALA A 196 4.99 -2.00 -1.40
N TYR A 197 6.16 -2.52 -1.01
CA TYR A 197 7.22 -1.74 -0.42
C TYR A 197 7.74 -0.65 -1.38
N LEU A 198 8.02 -1.02 -2.63
CA LEU A 198 8.43 -0.07 -3.66
C LEU A 198 7.36 1.00 -3.94
N SER A 199 6.08 0.64 -3.90
CA SER A 199 4.98 1.59 -4.03
C SER A 199 5.02 2.65 -2.93
N ALA A 200 5.18 2.23 -1.66
CA ALA A 200 5.32 3.14 -0.51
C ALA A 200 6.58 4.02 -0.62
N VAL A 201 7.72 3.44 -0.99
CA VAL A 201 8.99 4.15 -1.17
C VAL A 201 8.92 5.17 -2.31
N ASN A 202 8.29 4.83 -3.43
CA ASN A 202 8.08 5.75 -4.54
C ASN A 202 7.20 6.94 -4.13
N ALA A 203 6.13 6.69 -3.35
CA ALA A 203 5.28 7.74 -2.79
C ALA A 203 6.07 8.67 -1.86
N MET A 204 6.86 8.11 -0.97
CA MET A 204 7.75 8.84 -0.07
C MET A 204 8.74 9.71 -0.86
N THR A 205 9.44 9.13 -1.82
CA THR A 205 10.46 9.82 -2.62
C THR A 205 9.85 10.98 -3.38
N PHE A 206 8.70 10.76 -4.00
CA PHE A 206 7.99 11.81 -4.75
C PHE A 206 7.58 12.98 -3.85
N GLU A 207 7.01 12.70 -2.68
CA GLU A 207 6.59 13.75 -1.73
C GLU A 207 7.79 14.56 -1.22
N LEU A 208 8.88 13.89 -0.85
CA LEU A 208 10.09 14.56 -0.36
C LEU A 208 10.78 15.40 -1.45
N ASP A 209 10.78 14.94 -2.69
CA ASP A 209 11.34 15.72 -3.82
C ASP A 209 10.50 16.96 -4.15
N GLN A 210 9.17 16.85 -4.05
CA GLN A 210 8.27 18.00 -4.21
C GLN A 210 8.51 19.09 -3.14
N GLU A 211 8.75 18.70 -1.89
CA GLU A 211 9.05 19.63 -0.81
C GLU A 211 10.38 20.36 -1.01
N LYS A 212 11.41 19.64 -1.43
CA LYS A 212 12.71 20.25 -1.76
C LYS A 212 12.59 21.31 -2.87
N THR A 213 11.78 20.99 -3.90
CA THR A 213 11.56 21.92 -5.04
C THR A 213 10.77 23.16 -4.63
N ARG A 214 9.88 23.05 -3.64
CA ARG A 214 9.11 24.22 -3.13
C ARG A 214 9.90 25.09 -2.17
N SER A 215 10.96 24.56 -1.58
CA SER A 215 11.81 25.25 -0.59
C SER A 215 13.07 25.86 -1.20
N ALA A 216 13.33 25.63 -2.48
CA ALA A 216 14.43 26.17 -3.27
C ALA A 216 13.96 27.33 -4.17
#